data_5fd9c6b706c96d2ab777d57ebfed0b45
#
_entry.id   5fd9c6b706c96d2ab777d57ebfed0b45
#
_cell.length_a   1.000
_cell.length_b   1.000
_cell.length_c   1.000
_cell.angle_alpha   90.00
_cell.angle_beta   90.00
_cell.angle_gamma   90.00
#
_symmetry.space_group_name_H-M   'P 1'
#
loop_
_entity.id
_entity.type
_entity.pdbx_description
1 polymer ?
#
loop_
_entity_poly.entity_id
_entity_poly.type
_entity_poly.pdbx_seq_one_letter_code
_entity_poly.pdbx_strand_id
1 'polypeptide(L)'
;HLNEETANIKALQKNPESMKTSMKIMFQNPTKEVKTLLDLVVKCKAGLQMIYIGKDSGEQVVCELTTDEIKNILNADVNASESDLAKLESQIQMANLQFPMKASEEVVIEKIELSDESVIYICRVDEDLCEMSQIKANAKEVKEGIVGTLANQTDLPTQLFIKCCVNCNRNIVYRYIGKQSEGQHDVVITVSELKDLLKKE
;
A
#
# COMPACT_ATOMS: atom_id res chain seq x y z
N HIS A 1 -9.76 -6.73 9.75
CA HIS A 1 -10.51 -5.54 10.16
C HIS A 1 -9.76 -4.28 9.76
N LEU A 2 -10.47 -3.32 9.16
CA LEU A 2 -9.93 -2.00 8.82
C LEU A 2 -10.13 -1.04 9.99
N ASN A 3 -9.10 -0.27 10.32
CA ASN A 3 -9.25 0.87 11.24
C ASN A 3 -9.92 2.02 10.48
N GLU A 4 -11.13 2.39 10.87
CA GLU A 4 -11.95 3.41 10.18
C GLU A 4 -11.48 4.84 10.42
N GLU A 5 -10.63 5.07 11.42
CA GLU A 5 -9.91 6.35 11.57
C GLU A 5 -8.92 6.56 10.41
N THR A 6 -8.41 5.46 9.83
CA THR A 6 -7.40 5.46 8.77
C THR A 6 -7.89 4.88 7.44
N ALA A 7 -9.08 4.29 7.38
CA ALA A 7 -9.63 3.65 6.18
C ALA A 7 -11.06 4.10 5.90
N ASN A 8 -11.28 4.61 4.69
CA ASN A 8 -12.61 5.02 4.24
C ASN A 8 -13.37 3.85 3.61
N ILE A 9 -14.10 3.07 4.43
CA ILE A 9 -14.84 1.90 3.97
C ILE A 9 -15.91 2.25 2.92
N LYS A 10 -16.51 3.46 3.01
CA LYS A 10 -17.50 3.93 2.02
C LYS A 10 -16.88 4.21 0.65
N ALA A 11 -15.60 4.63 0.61
CA ALA A 11 -14.87 4.77 -0.65
C ALA A 11 -14.61 3.41 -1.29
N LEU A 12 -14.29 2.39 -0.51
CA LEU A 12 -14.14 1.02 -0.99
C LEU A 12 -15.47 0.45 -1.52
N GLN A 13 -16.58 0.67 -0.82
CA GLN A 13 -17.92 0.24 -1.25
C GLN A 13 -18.33 0.84 -2.61
N LYS A 14 -17.91 2.07 -2.90
CA LYS A 14 -18.19 2.76 -4.17
C LYS A 14 -17.34 2.28 -5.35
N ASN A 15 -16.28 1.53 -5.09
CA ASN A 15 -15.29 1.13 -6.10
C ASN A 15 -15.07 -0.40 -6.14
N PRO A 16 -16.12 -1.24 -6.26
CA PRO A 16 -15.99 -2.70 -6.20
C PRO A 16 -15.13 -3.27 -7.34
N GLU A 17 -15.22 -2.70 -8.53
CA GLU A 17 -14.43 -3.14 -9.70
C GLU A 17 -12.93 -2.85 -9.53
N SER A 18 -12.57 -1.70 -8.94
CA SER A 18 -11.18 -1.39 -8.60
C SER A 18 -10.62 -2.38 -7.57
N MET A 19 -11.40 -2.73 -6.55
CA MET A 19 -11.01 -3.75 -5.56
C MET A 19 -10.81 -5.12 -6.22
N LYS A 20 -11.72 -5.51 -7.12
CA LYS A 20 -11.63 -6.78 -7.84
C LYS A 20 -10.41 -6.83 -8.76
N THR A 21 -10.13 -5.74 -9.46
CA THR A 21 -8.93 -5.59 -10.28
C THR A 21 -7.67 -5.70 -9.44
N SER A 22 -7.61 -5.01 -8.30
CA SER A 22 -6.49 -5.09 -7.35
C SER A 22 -6.28 -6.52 -6.84
N MET A 23 -7.37 -7.22 -6.53
CA MET A 23 -7.31 -8.61 -6.08
C MET A 23 -6.77 -9.54 -7.18
N LYS A 24 -7.17 -9.34 -8.44
CA LYS A 24 -6.63 -10.11 -9.58
C LYS A 24 -5.14 -9.85 -9.76
N ILE A 25 -4.72 -8.61 -9.73
CA ILE A 25 -3.31 -8.21 -9.88
C ILE A 25 -2.46 -8.76 -8.73
N MET A 26 -2.96 -8.75 -7.50
CA MET A 26 -2.28 -9.30 -6.32
C MET A 26 -1.90 -10.78 -6.50
N PHE A 27 -2.74 -11.55 -7.18
CA PHE A 27 -2.52 -12.98 -7.43
C PHE A 27 -1.79 -13.28 -8.74
N GLN A 28 -1.40 -12.30 -9.54
CA GLN A 28 -0.52 -12.53 -10.70
C GLN A 28 0.87 -12.96 -10.22
N ASN A 29 1.50 -13.91 -10.94
CA ASN A 29 2.78 -14.51 -10.58
C ASN A 29 2.86 -14.87 -9.08
N PRO A 30 1.97 -15.76 -8.59
CA PRO A 30 1.91 -16.10 -7.18
C PRO A 30 3.16 -16.89 -6.77
N THR A 31 3.54 -16.81 -5.49
CA THR A 31 4.54 -17.70 -4.93
C THR A 31 4.06 -19.16 -5.05
N LYS A 32 4.98 -20.12 -4.89
CA LYS A 32 4.65 -21.56 -4.99
C LYS A 32 3.54 -21.96 -4.02
N GLU A 33 3.57 -21.41 -2.80
CA GLU A 33 2.60 -21.68 -1.74
C GLU A 33 1.23 -21.13 -2.12
N VAL A 34 1.17 -19.87 -2.56
CA VAL A 34 -0.07 -19.21 -3.00
C VAL A 34 -0.62 -19.90 -4.24
N LYS A 35 0.24 -20.28 -5.20
CA LYS A 35 -0.19 -21.05 -6.38
C LYS A 35 -0.83 -22.37 -5.97
N THR A 36 -0.22 -23.10 -5.03
CA THR A 36 -0.76 -24.38 -4.54
C THR A 36 -2.15 -24.19 -3.90
N LEU A 37 -2.33 -23.10 -3.13
CA LEU A 37 -3.63 -22.78 -2.54
C LEU A 37 -4.67 -22.46 -3.62
N LEU A 38 -4.34 -21.61 -4.60
CA LEU A 38 -5.24 -21.25 -5.69
C LEU A 38 -5.61 -22.48 -6.56
N ASP A 39 -4.64 -23.37 -6.84
CA ASP A 39 -4.89 -24.63 -7.55
C ASP A 39 -5.88 -25.52 -6.78
N LEU A 40 -5.79 -25.55 -5.45
CA LEU A 40 -6.74 -26.29 -4.60
C LEU A 40 -8.13 -25.67 -4.66
N VAL A 41 -8.25 -24.34 -4.56
CA VAL A 41 -9.51 -23.61 -4.68
C VAL A 41 -10.20 -23.91 -6.03
N VAL A 42 -9.42 -23.91 -7.13
CA VAL A 42 -9.92 -24.27 -8.46
C VAL A 42 -10.37 -25.72 -8.53
N LYS A 43 -9.62 -26.67 -7.96
CA LYS A 43 -10.00 -28.10 -7.90
C LYS A 43 -11.30 -28.32 -7.13
N CYS A 44 -11.51 -27.56 -6.07
CA CYS A 44 -12.75 -27.60 -5.28
C CYS A 44 -13.92 -26.87 -5.95
N LYS A 45 -13.74 -26.26 -7.13
CA LYS A 45 -14.73 -25.40 -7.81
C LYS A 45 -15.25 -24.27 -6.90
N ALA A 46 -14.40 -23.77 -6.03
CA ALA A 46 -14.72 -22.68 -5.11
C ALA A 46 -14.27 -21.33 -5.70
N GLY A 47 -14.85 -20.24 -5.17
CA GLY A 47 -14.34 -18.86 -5.34
C GLY A 47 -13.44 -18.47 -4.19
N LEU A 48 -12.84 -17.29 -4.30
CA LEU A 48 -12.06 -16.67 -3.23
C LEU A 48 -12.71 -15.34 -2.87
N GLN A 49 -13.02 -15.15 -1.59
CA GLN A 49 -13.58 -13.89 -1.10
C GLN A 49 -12.58 -13.19 -0.19
N MET A 50 -12.43 -11.89 -0.40
CA MET A 50 -11.75 -10.99 0.52
C MET A 50 -12.80 -10.06 1.14
N ILE A 51 -12.89 -10.11 2.47
CA ILE A 51 -13.90 -9.36 3.23
C ILE A 51 -13.16 -8.31 4.06
N TYR A 52 -13.42 -7.05 3.77
CA TYR A 52 -12.97 -5.91 4.58
C TYR A 52 -14.09 -5.56 5.57
N ILE A 53 -13.75 -5.48 6.84
CA ILE A 53 -14.71 -5.19 7.92
C ILE A 53 -14.24 -3.95 8.66
N GLY A 54 -15.07 -2.92 8.73
CA GLY A 54 -14.84 -1.75 9.56
C GLY A 54 -14.77 -2.15 11.02
N LYS A 55 -13.73 -1.73 11.72
CA LYS A 55 -13.49 -2.13 13.11
C LYS A 55 -14.57 -1.56 14.04
N ASP A 56 -15.01 -0.33 13.78
CA ASP A 56 -15.89 0.42 14.64
C ASP A 56 -17.36 0.34 14.16
N SER A 57 -17.60 0.47 12.85
CA SER A 57 -18.96 0.39 12.27
C SER A 57 -19.45 -1.03 12.05
N GLY A 58 -18.56 -2.02 11.89
CA GLY A 58 -18.90 -3.36 11.44
C GLY A 58 -19.37 -3.42 9.98
N GLU A 59 -19.32 -2.30 9.24
CA GLU A 59 -19.63 -2.28 7.80
C GLU A 59 -18.67 -3.19 7.03
N GLN A 60 -19.20 -3.85 5.97
CA GLN A 60 -18.41 -4.81 5.20
C GLN A 60 -18.34 -4.43 3.73
N VAL A 61 -17.17 -4.72 3.14
CA VAL A 61 -16.97 -4.72 1.69
C VAL A 61 -16.46 -6.09 1.29
N VAL A 62 -17.18 -6.75 0.39
CA VAL A 62 -16.83 -8.09 -0.10
C VAL A 62 -16.33 -7.98 -1.53
N CYS A 63 -15.15 -8.52 -1.80
CA CYS A 63 -14.61 -8.70 -3.12
C CYS A 63 -14.46 -10.20 -3.40
N GLU A 64 -14.91 -10.67 -4.56
CA GLU A 64 -14.91 -12.08 -4.92
C GLU A 64 -14.23 -12.32 -6.26
N LEU A 65 -13.41 -13.37 -6.33
CA LEU A 65 -12.91 -13.99 -7.56
C LEU A 65 -13.62 -15.33 -7.76
N THR A 66 -14.22 -15.50 -8.92
CA THR A 66 -14.80 -16.77 -9.34
C THR A 66 -13.73 -17.80 -9.65
N THR A 67 -14.10 -19.09 -9.67
CA THR A 67 -13.19 -20.17 -10.08
C THR A 67 -12.53 -19.92 -11.45
N ASP A 68 -13.30 -19.37 -12.42
CA ASP A 68 -12.77 -19.13 -13.78
C ASP A 68 -11.83 -17.93 -13.81
N GLU A 69 -12.07 -16.89 -13.01
CA GLU A 69 -11.14 -15.77 -12.86
C GLU A 69 -9.82 -16.22 -12.23
N ILE A 70 -9.87 -17.10 -11.23
CA ILE A 70 -8.66 -17.69 -10.61
C ILE A 70 -7.88 -18.54 -11.64
N LYS A 71 -8.56 -19.34 -12.46
CA LYS A 71 -7.91 -20.11 -13.55
C LYS A 71 -7.22 -19.18 -14.55
N ASN A 72 -7.88 -18.08 -14.92
CA ASN A 72 -7.31 -17.11 -15.84
C ASN A 72 -6.05 -16.45 -15.26
N ILE A 73 -6.05 -16.12 -13.97
CA ILE A 73 -4.87 -15.60 -13.27
C ILE A 73 -3.72 -16.61 -13.28
N LEU A 74 -4.00 -17.88 -12.98
CA LEU A 74 -2.99 -18.96 -12.92
C LEU A 74 -2.39 -19.29 -14.30
N ASN A 75 -3.15 -19.08 -15.36
CA ASN A 75 -2.74 -19.37 -16.75
C ASN A 75 -2.17 -18.14 -17.47
N ALA A 76 -2.23 -16.94 -16.84
CA ALA A 76 -1.68 -15.73 -17.44
C ALA A 76 -0.15 -15.80 -17.48
N ASP A 77 0.41 -15.66 -18.68
CA ASP A 77 1.87 -15.52 -18.86
C ASP A 77 2.23 -14.03 -18.69
N VAL A 78 2.49 -13.64 -17.45
CA VAL A 78 2.83 -12.26 -17.10
C VAL A 78 4.28 -12.19 -16.65
N ASN A 79 5.04 -11.28 -17.24
CA ASN A 79 6.41 -11.01 -16.82
C ASN A 79 6.43 -10.60 -15.33
N ALA A 80 7.34 -11.19 -14.54
CA ALA A 80 7.40 -10.96 -13.09
C ALA A 80 7.61 -9.46 -12.74
N SER A 81 8.44 -8.76 -13.50
CA SER A 81 8.71 -7.33 -13.32
C SER A 81 7.48 -6.47 -13.63
N GLU A 82 6.78 -6.76 -14.74
CA GLU A 82 5.53 -6.07 -15.10
C GLU A 82 4.42 -6.36 -14.10
N SER A 83 4.37 -7.59 -13.58
CA SER A 83 3.42 -7.99 -12.54
C SER A 83 3.66 -7.22 -11.23
N ASP A 84 4.91 -7.05 -10.79
CA ASP A 84 5.22 -6.33 -9.57
C ASP A 84 4.95 -4.82 -9.69
N LEU A 85 5.19 -4.23 -10.86
CA LEU A 85 4.82 -2.85 -11.14
C LEU A 85 3.29 -2.67 -11.13
N ALA A 86 2.55 -3.54 -11.80
CA ALA A 86 1.08 -3.51 -11.82
C ALA A 86 0.49 -3.67 -10.42
N LYS A 87 1.09 -4.54 -9.57
CA LYS A 87 0.71 -4.68 -8.15
C LYS A 87 0.93 -3.40 -7.38
N LEU A 88 2.09 -2.75 -7.57
CA LEU A 88 2.43 -1.50 -6.92
C LEU A 88 1.46 -0.38 -7.31
N GLU A 89 1.20 -0.21 -8.62
CA GLU A 89 0.23 0.75 -9.14
C GLU A 89 -1.18 0.52 -8.57
N SER A 90 -1.61 -0.74 -8.56
CA SER A 90 -2.93 -1.10 -8.02
C SER A 90 -3.05 -0.80 -6.53
N GLN A 91 -2.02 -1.09 -5.73
CA GLN A 91 -2.01 -0.79 -4.30
C GLN A 91 -2.04 0.72 -4.05
N ILE A 92 -1.30 1.51 -4.84
CA ILE A 92 -1.32 2.98 -4.77
C ILE A 92 -2.71 3.52 -5.12
N GLN A 93 -3.36 3.00 -6.17
CA GLN A 93 -4.73 3.39 -6.51
C GLN A 93 -5.70 3.13 -5.36
N MET A 94 -5.61 1.95 -4.75
CA MET A 94 -6.47 1.59 -3.61
C MET A 94 -6.21 2.46 -2.39
N ALA A 95 -4.95 2.77 -2.09
CA ALA A 95 -4.59 3.68 -1.01
C ALA A 95 -5.13 5.10 -1.28
N ASN A 96 -5.02 5.58 -2.51
CA ASN A 96 -5.49 6.91 -2.90
C ASN A 96 -7.02 7.09 -2.78
N LEU A 97 -7.80 6.00 -2.81
CA LEU A 97 -9.24 6.07 -2.50
C LEU A 97 -9.54 6.44 -1.04
N GLN A 98 -8.56 6.30 -0.16
CA GLN A 98 -8.71 6.51 1.28
C GLN A 98 -8.16 7.87 1.75
N PHE A 99 -7.44 8.58 0.89
CA PHE A 99 -6.89 9.88 1.22
C PHE A 99 -7.91 11.02 0.98
N PRO A 100 -7.74 12.17 1.64
CA PRO A 100 -6.67 12.51 2.59
C PRO A 100 -6.84 11.80 3.95
N MET A 101 -5.71 11.48 4.61
CA MET A 101 -5.67 10.78 5.89
C MET A 101 -4.73 11.50 6.87
N LYS A 102 -5.16 11.67 8.13
CA LYS A 102 -4.30 12.20 9.18
C LYS A 102 -3.22 11.19 9.55
N ALA A 103 -1.95 11.58 9.43
CA ALA A 103 -0.82 10.83 9.97
C ALA A 103 -0.50 11.25 11.42
N SER A 104 -0.70 12.53 11.75
CA SER A 104 -0.63 13.11 13.09
C SER A 104 -1.56 14.32 13.18
N GLU A 105 -1.50 15.08 14.30
CA GLU A 105 -2.25 16.34 14.42
C GLU A 105 -1.74 17.38 13.42
N GLU A 106 -0.43 17.37 13.14
CA GLU A 106 0.26 18.34 12.29
C GLU A 106 0.36 17.92 10.83
N VAL A 107 0.20 16.61 10.52
CA VAL A 107 0.49 16.07 9.19
C VAL A 107 -0.68 15.31 8.60
N VAL A 108 -1.05 15.67 7.38
CA VAL A 108 -2.05 14.98 6.56
C VAL A 108 -1.37 14.40 5.32
N ILE A 109 -1.56 13.09 5.09
CA ILE A 109 -1.17 12.47 3.81
C ILE A 109 -2.30 12.74 2.81
N GLU A 110 -1.99 13.47 1.74
CA GLU A 110 -2.97 13.84 0.72
C GLU A 110 -3.14 12.79 -0.36
N LYS A 111 -2.04 12.17 -0.78
CA LYS A 111 -2.00 11.14 -1.84
C LYS A 111 -0.66 10.44 -1.89
N ILE A 112 -0.61 9.36 -2.68
CA ILE A 112 0.62 8.70 -3.09
C ILE A 112 0.78 8.87 -4.60
N GLU A 113 1.98 9.23 -5.03
CA GLU A 113 2.37 9.31 -6.45
C GLU A 113 3.43 8.25 -6.75
N LEU A 114 3.42 7.74 -7.98
CA LEU A 114 4.45 6.84 -8.48
C LEU A 114 5.30 7.56 -9.52
N SER A 115 6.61 7.52 -9.34
CA SER A 115 7.59 7.98 -10.31
C SER A 115 8.49 6.82 -10.76
N ASP A 116 9.40 7.08 -11.72
CA ASP A 116 10.34 6.06 -12.19
C ASP A 116 11.34 5.59 -11.14
N GLU A 117 11.54 6.35 -10.06
CA GLU A 117 12.52 6.05 -9.03
C GLU A 117 11.90 5.83 -7.65
N SER A 118 10.66 6.26 -7.44
CA SER A 118 10.10 6.34 -6.10
C SER A 118 8.58 6.23 -6.03
N VAL A 119 8.10 5.73 -4.91
CA VAL A 119 6.73 5.92 -4.42
C VAL A 119 6.75 7.10 -3.46
N ILE A 120 5.98 8.14 -3.75
CA ILE A 120 6.05 9.44 -3.07
C ILE A 120 4.75 9.68 -2.30
N TYR A 121 4.82 9.71 -0.98
CA TYR A 121 3.74 10.13 -0.09
C TYR A 121 3.76 11.65 0.02
N ILE A 122 2.70 12.33 -0.44
CA ILE A 122 2.54 13.78 -0.32
C ILE A 122 1.94 14.09 1.04
N CYS A 123 2.72 14.71 1.91
CA CYS A 123 2.38 15.02 3.30
C CYS A 123 2.26 16.53 3.48
N ARG A 124 1.05 17.03 3.78
CA ARG A 124 0.82 18.44 4.13
C ARG A 124 1.06 18.64 5.61
N VAL A 125 1.88 19.65 5.92
CA VAL A 125 2.22 20.04 7.27
C VAL A 125 1.45 21.30 7.64
N ASP A 126 0.74 21.26 8.75
CA ASP A 126 0.10 22.45 9.32
C ASP A 126 1.15 23.25 10.11
N GLU A 127 1.62 24.35 9.52
CA GLU A 127 2.73 25.12 10.06
C GLU A 127 2.32 25.98 11.28
N ASP A 128 1.02 26.04 11.60
CA ASP A 128 0.55 26.62 12.87
C ASP A 128 0.86 25.68 14.05
N LEU A 129 1.05 24.38 13.78
CA LEU A 129 1.35 23.35 14.81
C LEU A 129 2.80 22.88 14.77
N CYS A 130 3.44 22.80 13.60
CA CYS A 130 4.80 22.30 13.42
C CYS A 130 5.52 23.02 12.27
N GLU A 131 6.57 23.78 12.58
CA GLU A 131 7.36 24.47 11.57
C GLU A 131 8.13 23.50 10.66
N MET A 132 8.20 23.78 9.35
CA MET A 132 9.00 22.99 8.39
C MET A 132 10.50 22.91 8.76
N SER A 133 11.01 23.91 9.48
CA SER A 133 12.38 23.92 10.03
C SER A 133 12.60 22.77 11.02
N GLN A 134 11.60 22.42 11.84
CA GLN A 134 11.66 21.33 12.81
C GLN A 134 11.68 19.96 12.12
N ILE A 135 10.89 19.77 11.07
CA ILE A 135 10.91 18.53 10.27
C ILE A 135 12.29 18.34 9.64
N LYS A 136 12.88 19.40 9.09
CA LYS A 136 14.24 19.35 8.53
C LYS A 136 15.30 19.05 9.59
N ALA A 137 15.21 19.67 10.75
CA ALA A 137 16.17 19.47 11.84
C ALA A 137 16.11 18.03 12.40
N ASN A 138 14.90 17.44 12.47
CA ASN A 138 14.64 16.12 13.02
C ASN A 138 14.42 15.05 11.92
N ALA A 139 14.91 15.29 10.69
CA ALA A 139 14.67 14.39 9.56
C ALA A 139 15.14 12.95 9.79
N LYS A 140 16.18 12.77 10.61
CA LYS A 140 16.69 11.45 10.99
C LYS A 140 15.71 10.72 11.89
N GLU A 141 15.22 11.37 12.94
CA GLU A 141 14.25 10.81 13.88
C GLU A 141 12.92 10.51 13.20
N VAL A 142 12.47 11.40 12.31
CA VAL A 142 11.28 11.18 11.46
C VAL A 142 11.46 9.92 10.61
N LYS A 143 12.62 9.78 9.95
CA LYS A 143 12.94 8.59 9.17
C LYS A 143 12.95 7.31 10.01
N GLU A 144 13.62 7.34 11.16
CA GLU A 144 13.69 6.21 12.09
C GLU A 144 12.28 5.81 12.58
N GLY A 145 11.41 6.76 12.86
CA GLY A 145 10.01 6.53 13.22
C GLY A 145 9.23 5.83 12.10
N ILE A 146 9.36 6.29 10.87
CA ILE A 146 8.69 5.68 9.71
C ILE A 146 9.21 4.24 9.48
N VAL A 147 10.52 4.05 9.48
CA VAL A 147 11.16 2.73 9.31
C VAL A 147 10.72 1.78 10.43
N GLY A 148 10.65 2.26 11.68
CA GLY A 148 10.13 1.51 12.81
C GLY A 148 8.67 1.10 12.65
N THR A 149 7.82 1.99 12.12
CA THR A 149 6.43 1.69 11.82
C THR A 149 6.33 0.60 10.75
N LEU A 150 7.05 0.73 9.65
CA LEU A 150 7.07 -0.28 8.58
C LEU A 150 7.60 -1.64 9.06
N ALA A 151 8.62 -1.64 9.92
CA ALA A 151 9.19 -2.86 10.50
C ALA A 151 8.22 -3.61 11.43
N ASN A 152 7.29 -2.89 12.07
CA ASN A 152 6.30 -3.46 12.98
C ASN A 152 5.00 -3.90 12.26
N GLN A 153 4.82 -3.52 11.01
CA GLN A 153 3.68 -3.93 10.20
C GLN A 153 3.99 -5.27 9.52
N THR A 154 3.45 -6.35 10.06
CA THR A 154 3.64 -7.73 9.56
C THR A 154 2.46 -8.23 8.72
N ASP A 155 1.51 -7.36 8.41
CA ASP A 155 0.38 -7.71 7.56
C ASP A 155 0.81 -7.95 6.11
N LEU A 156 0.14 -8.89 5.45
CA LEU A 156 0.46 -9.29 4.08
C LEU A 156 0.43 -8.13 3.06
N PRO A 157 -0.54 -7.20 3.08
CA PRO A 157 -0.54 -6.06 2.18
C PRO A 157 0.71 -5.19 2.29
N THR A 158 1.13 -4.84 3.49
CA THR A 158 2.34 -4.02 3.73
C THR A 158 3.60 -4.74 3.26
N GLN A 159 3.75 -6.03 3.58
CA GLN A 159 4.88 -6.84 3.13
C GLN A 159 4.94 -6.95 1.60
N LEU A 160 3.79 -7.15 0.95
CA LEU A 160 3.69 -7.18 -0.51
C LEU A 160 4.08 -5.82 -1.12
N PHE A 161 3.62 -4.72 -0.54
CA PHE A 161 3.96 -3.36 -0.99
C PHE A 161 5.47 -3.11 -0.93
N ILE A 162 6.11 -3.40 0.21
CA ILE A 162 7.56 -3.26 0.37
C ILE A 162 8.30 -4.14 -0.65
N LYS A 163 7.85 -5.39 -0.84
CA LYS A 163 8.44 -6.31 -1.81
C LYS A 163 8.33 -5.80 -3.24
N CYS A 164 7.17 -5.26 -3.64
CA CYS A 164 6.99 -4.65 -4.96
C CYS A 164 7.89 -3.42 -5.14
N CYS A 165 8.02 -2.55 -4.13
CA CYS A 165 8.97 -1.43 -4.17
C CYS A 165 10.41 -1.91 -4.41
N VAL A 166 10.84 -2.95 -3.68
CA VAL A 166 12.18 -3.55 -3.83
C VAL A 166 12.38 -4.14 -5.22
N ASN A 167 11.42 -4.93 -5.71
CA ASN A 167 11.51 -5.61 -7.01
C ASN A 167 11.47 -4.63 -8.19
N CYS A 168 10.72 -3.54 -8.06
CA CYS A 168 10.66 -2.45 -9.03
C CYS A 168 11.78 -1.43 -8.88
N ASN A 169 12.71 -1.62 -7.92
CA ASN A 169 13.80 -0.68 -7.59
C ASN A 169 13.28 0.74 -7.31
N ARG A 170 12.21 0.86 -6.49
CA ARG A 170 11.59 2.12 -6.09
C ARG A 170 11.90 2.44 -4.63
N ASN A 171 12.41 3.64 -4.36
CA ASN A 171 12.49 4.16 -2.99
C ASN A 171 11.10 4.52 -2.49
N ILE A 172 10.94 4.65 -1.17
CA ILE A 172 9.76 5.31 -0.58
C ILE A 172 10.19 6.70 -0.12
N VAL A 173 9.46 7.72 -0.55
CA VAL A 173 9.72 9.13 -0.23
C VAL A 173 8.52 9.69 0.50
N TYR A 174 8.72 10.24 1.68
CA TYR A 174 7.75 11.08 2.36
C TYR A 174 8.10 12.54 2.09
N ARG A 175 7.29 13.18 1.25
CA ARG A 175 7.45 14.58 0.84
C ARG A 175 6.60 15.46 1.71
N TYR A 176 7.24 16.11 2.67
CA TYR A 176 6.60 17.09 3.54
C TYR A 176 6.54 18.44 2.84
N ILE A 177 5.35 19.04 2.77
CA ILE A 177 5.10 20.34 2.14
C ILE A 177 4.35 21.19 3.15
N GLY A 178 4.90 22.37 3.48
CA GLY A 178 4.26 23.32 4.36
C GLY A 178 2.96 23.85 3.74
N LYS A 179 1.90 23.93 4.52
CA LYS A 179 0.58 24.40 4.06
C LYS A 179 0.58 25.91 3.78
N GLN A 180 1.37 26.67 4.51
CA GLN A 180 1.47 28.13 4.40
C GLN A 180 2.67 28.56 3.54
N SER A 181 3.85 28.01 3.80
CA SER A 181 5.09 28.42 3.13
C SER A 181 5.33 27.73 1.78
N GLU A 182 4.63 26.62 1.49
CA GLU A 182 4.94 25.72 0.36
C GLU A 182 6.39 25.18 0.40
N GLY A 183 7.09 25.37 1.53
CA GLY A 183 8.42 24.83 1.75
C GLY A 183 8.39 23.31 1.72
N GLN A 184 9.42 22.67 1.10
CA GLN A 184 9.45 21.23 0.90
C GLN A 184 10.64 20.59 1.59
N HIS A 185 10.44 19.36 2.11
CA HIS A 185 11.50 18.48 2.58
C HIS A 185 11.14 17.01 2.32
N ASP A 186 12.08 16.26 1.74
CA ASP A 186 11.91 14.84 1.42
C ASP A 186 12.66 13.95 2.42
N VAL A 187 11.97 13.00 3.02
CA VAL A 187 12.54 11.92 3.83
C VAL A 187 12.52 10.65 2.99
N VAL A 188 13.70 10.13 2.64
CA VAL A 188 13.85 9.01 1.71
C VAL A 188 14.20 7.73 2.46
N ILE A 189 13.43 6.66 2.21
CA ILE A 189 13.74 5.29 2.59
C ILE A 189 14.20 4.58 1.33
N THR A 190 15.46 4.20 1.29
CA THR A 190 16.09 3.62 0.10
C THR A 190 15.69 2.15 -0.09
N VAL A 191 15.81 1.68 -1.34
CA VAL A 191 15.60 0.24 -1.67
C VAL A 191 16.47 -0.66 -0.80
N SER A 192 17.69 -0.24 -0.42
CA SER A 192 18.54 -1.02 0.49
C SER A 192 17.92 -1.17 1.88
N GLU A 193 17.40 -0.09 2.45
CA GLU A 193 16.73 -0.12 3.75
C GLU A 193 15.44 -0.94 3.70
N LEU A 194 14.68 -0.87 2.60
CA LEU A 194 13.50 -1.70 2.39
C LEU A 194 13.84 -3.20 2.32
N LYS A 195 14.97 -3.56 1.67
CA LYS A 195 15.47 -4.95 1.67
C LYS A 195 15.81 -5.44 3.06
N ASP A 196 16.33 -4.59 3.92
CA ASP A 196 16.68 -4.97 5.29
C ASP A 196 15.43 -5.16 6.17
N LEU A 197 14.33 -4.48 5.86
CA LEU A 197 13.02 -4.75 6.50
C LEU A 197 12.49 -6.14 6.18
N LEU A 198 12.65 -6.60 4.92
CA LEU A 198 12.19 -7.93 4.48
C LEU A 198 13.04 -9.09 5.01
N LYS A 199 14.26 -8.85 5.53
CA LYS A 199 15.15 -9.89 6.07
C LYS A 199 14.92 -10.20 7.54
N LYS A 200 14.09 -9.42 8.25
CA LYS A 200 13.86 -9.57 9.70
C LYS A 200 12.78 -10.60 10.05
N GLU A 201 12.37 -11.43 9.06
CA GLU A 201 11.47 -12.57 9.23
C GLU A 201 12.23 -13.85 9.65
#